data_a78553795dc3f4ff4a2deec3508c7194
#
_entry.id   a78553795dc3f4ff4a2deec3508c7194
#
_cell.length_a   1.000
_cell.length_b   1.000
_cell.length_c   1.000
_cell.angle_alpha   90.00
_cell.angle_beta   90.00
_cell.angle_gamma   90.00
#
_symmetry.space_group_name_H-M   'P 1'
#
loop_
_entity.id
_entity.type
_entity.pdbx_description
1 polymer ?
#
loop_
_entity_poly.entity_id
_entity_poly.type
_entity_poly.pdbx_seq_one_letter_code
_entity_poly.pdbx_strand_id
1 'polypeptide(L)'
;METKNKNNNEIKRSDFDSGWKEMVEIYFKDGMELLYSELDEIIDYKRGYKFIDKELEEITGKKKSKRKVVDKLAEIRLKNGEGHIVYLHSEFQQGKEKEFTKRIYTYNSLIFNKYKKNTISLVILGDNDKKWRPEEYKVEYPGFKLYFKYKLVKLIDFKEREEELRKSKNPFSKVILSHLKRIEAGNDVVKQFKIKKELVKELYDIGLKKEDIRNLVKFIDCIFQLPDELEEEYIEEIRKYEEVKKMPLVMTAEVLGYKKGIEEGIEKQKIETIKRMYKKGYKIEDIAEIVDVSIKEICKIIKNGQKKKINSVNSIK
;
A
#
# COMPACT_ATOMS: atom_id res chain seq x y z
N MET A 1 20.06 -2.34 -21.63
CA MET A 1 19.80 -3.04 -20.34
C MET A 1 19.29 -2.15 -19.21
N GLU A 2 19.27 -0.83 -19.37
CA GLU A 2 18.83 0.11 -18.30
C GLU A 2 17.31 0.36 -18.20
N THR A 3 16.53 -0.03 -19.19
CA THR A 3 15.06 0.25 -19.20
C THR A 3 14.21 -0.70 -18.37
N LYS A 4 14.66 -1.95 -18.13
CA LYS A 4 13.92 -2.93 -17.32
C LYS A 4 13.96 -2.63 -15.80
N ASN A 5 15.06 -2.01 -15.32
CA ASN A 5 15.19 -1.72 -13.88
C ASN A 5 14.38 -0.50 -13.39
N LYS A 6 14.05 0.44 -14.28
CA LYS A 6 13.23 1.61 -13.89
C LYS A 6 11.76 1.25 -13.63
N ASN A 7 11.20 0.36 -14.45
CA ASN A 7 9.79 -0.04 -14.31
C ASN A 7 9.54 -0.88 -13.05
N ASN A 8 10.46 -1.79 -12.69
CA ASN A 8 10.32 -2.59 -11.46
C ASN A 8 10.39 -1.73 -10.17
N ASN A 9 11.22 -0.67 -10.16
CA ASN A 9 11.30 0.21 -8.99
C ASN A 9 10.08 1.14 -8.83
N GLU A 10 9.41 1.54 -9.93
CA GLU A 10 8.20 2.37 -9.87
C GLU A 10 6.97 1.56 -9.42
N ILE A 11 6.83 0.32 -9.87
CA ILE A 11 5.77 -0.60 -9.44
C ILE A 11 5.90 -0.90 -7.94
N LYS A 12 7.13 -1.22 -7.47
CA LYS A 12 7.41 -1.51 -6.05
C LYS A 12 7.08 -0.33 -5.11
N ARG A 13 7.32 0.92 -5.53
CA ARG A 13 6.96 2.11 -4.72
C ARG A 13 5.46 2.36 -4.66
N SER A 14 4.74 2.15 -5.75
CA SER A 14 3.28 2.38 -5.78
C SER A 14 2.51 1.42 -4.87
N ASP A 15 2.99 0.20 -4.72
CA ASP A 15 2.36 -0.82 -3.88
C ASP A 15 2.61 -0.53 -2.40
N PHE A 16 3.82 -0.14 -2.06
CA PHE A 16 4.20 0.26 -0.71
C PHE A 16 3.36 1.44 -0.19
N ASP A 17 3.19 2.49 -1.02
CA ASP A 17 2.39 3.66 -0.67
C ASP A 17 0.91 3.30 -0.50
N SER A 18 0.38 2.37 -1.30
CA SER A 18 -0.99 1.89 -1.19
C SER A 18 -1.22 1.11 0.11
N GLY A 19 -0.26 0.27 0.51
CA GLY A 19 -0.30 -0.47 1.77
C GLY A 19 -0.38 0.45 3.00
N TRP A 20 0.41 1.52 3.02
CA TRP A 20 0.37 2.49 4.11
C TRP A 20 -0.97 3.24 4.18
N LYS A 21 -1.55 3.63 3.04
CA LYS A 21 -2.88 4.26 2.98
C LYS A 21 -3.95 3.37 3.61
N GLU A 22 -3.94 2.10 3.25
CA GLU A 22 -4.89 1.11 3.76
C GLU A 22 -4.74 0.93 5.26
N MET A 23 -3.51 0.79 5.76
CA MET A 23 -3.26 0.64 7.20
C MET A 23 -3.65 1.85 8.03
N VAL A 24 -3.39 3.07 7.54
CA VAL A 24 -3.83 4.31 8.21
C VAL A 24 -5.36 4.39 8.27
N GLU A 25 -6.05 3.90 7.25
CA GLU A 25 -7.51 3.90 7.21
C GLU A 25 -8.11 2.83 8.14
N ILE A 26 -7.65 1.58 8.04
CA ILE A 26 -8.15 0.45 8.84
C ILE A 26 -7.87 0.66 10.33
N TYR A 27 -6.67 1.12 10.67
CA TYR A 27 -6.19 1.26 12.04
C TYR A 27 -6.04 2.72 12.47
N PHE A 28 -6.97 3.58 12.04
CA PHE A 28 -6.87 5.02 12.30
C PHE A 28 -6.70 5.34 13.79
N LYS A 29 -7.56 4.78 14.64
CA LYS A 29 -7.48 5.00 16.10
C LYS A 29 -6.18 4.46 16.68
N ASP A 30 -5.85 3.21 16.36
CA ASP A 30 -4.63 2.55 16.84
C ASP A 30 -3.36 3.29 16.36
N GLY A 31 -3.42 3.85 15.16
CA GLY A 31 -2.36 4.70 14.61
C GLY A 31 -2.25 6.05 15.34
N MET A 32 -3.37 6.71 15.64
CA MET A 32 -3.37 7.98 16.37
C MET A 32 -2.77 7.83 17.76
N GLU A 33 -3.09 6.77 18.48
CA GLU A 33 -2.51 6.45 19.80
C GLU A 33 -0.98 6.42 19.76
N LEU A 34 -0.37 5.86 18.71
CA LEU A 34 1.07 5.72 18.59
C LEU A 34 1.77 6.93 17.94
N LEU A 35 1.13 7.55 16.96
CA LEU A 35 1.73 8.61 16.14
C LEU A 35 1.43 10.02 16.65
N TYR A 36 0.28 10.22 17.31
CA TYR A 36 -0.15 11.53 17.77
C TYR A 36 -1.06 11.41 19.00
N SER A 37 -0.51 10.89 20.11
CA SER A 37 -1.23 10.65 21.37
C SER A 37 -1.96 11.88 21.89
N GLU A 38 -1.37 13.06 21.77
CA GLU A 38 -1.97 14.32 22.24
C GLU A 38 -3.25 14.68 21.45
N LEU A 39 -3.33 14.31 20.17
CA LEU A 39 -4.55 14.47 19.40
C LEU A 39 -5.53 13.33 19.67
N ASP A 40 -5.05 12.10 19.82
CA ASP A 40 -5.86 10.91 20.12
C ASP A 40 -6.71 11.11 21.36
N GLU A 41 -6.13 11.66 22.43
CA GLU A 41 -6.80 11.94 23.70
C GLU A 41 -8.05 12.85 23.56
N ILE A 42 -8.05 13.75 22.60
CA ILE A 42 -9.12 14.74 22.39
C ILE A 42 -10.06 14.40 21.24
N ILE A 43 -9.80 13.36 20.45
CA ILE A 43 -10.72 12.88 19.39
C ILE A 43 -11.94 12.23 20.05
N ASP A 44 -13.13 12.61 19.60
CA ASP A 44 -14.40 11.97 19.98
C ASP A 44 -14.76 10.83 19.02
N TYR A 45 -14.16 9.68 19.25
CA TYR A 45 -14.40 8.47 18.44
C TYR A 45 -15.87 7.98 18.50
N LYS A 46 -16.63 8.35 19.52
CA LYS A 46 -18.07 7.97 19.63
C LYS A 46 -18.91 8.67 18.56
N ARG A 47 -18.52 9.86 18.17
CA ARG A 47 -19.15 10.61 17.06
C ARG A 47 -18.65 10.19 15.69
N GLY A 48 -17.65 9.31 15.65
CA GLY A 48 -17.04 8.81 14.43
C GLY A 48 -16.12 9.81 13.73
N TYR A 49 -15.48 9.31 12.69
CA TYR A 49 -14.63 10.07 11.75
C TYR A 49 -14.92 9.59 10.32
N LYS A 50 -14.54 10.38 9.34
CA LYS A 50 -14.79 10.06 7.93
C LYS A 50 -13.58 10.43 7.07
N PHE A 51 -13.09 9.48 6.27
CA PHE A 51 -12.10 9.76 5.23
C PHE A 51 -12.78 10.39 4.00
N ILE A 52 -12.14 11.44 3.48
CA ILE A 52 -12.61 12.23 2.35
C ILE A 52 -11.48 12.49 1.34
N ASP A 53 -10.76 11.42 0.98
CA ASP A 53 -9.56 11.48 0.14
C ASP A 53 -9.87 11.95 -1.28
N LYS A 54 -11.05 11.63 -1.82
CA LYS A 54 -11.47 12.08 -3.17
C LYS A 54 -11.52 13.60 -3.26
N GLU A 55 -12.05 14.22 -2.21
CA GLU A 55 -12.12 15.67 -2.09
C GLU A 55 -10.72 16.27 -1.97
N LEU A 56 -9.76 15.58 -1.34
CA LEU A 56 -8.37 16.02 -1.28
C LEU A 56 -7.72 16.04 -2.67
N GLU A 57 -7.96 14.99 -3.48
CA GLU A 57 -7.47 14.93 -4.86
C GLU A 57 -8.00 16.09 -5.71
N GLU A 58 -9.28 16.44 -5.55
CA GLU A 58 -9.90 17.56 -6.23
C GLU A 58 -9.31 18.93 -5.81
N ILE A 59 -9.11 19.12 -4.48
CA ILE A 59 -8.57 20.36 -3.91
C ILE A 59 -7.14 20.59 -4.37
N THR A 60 -6.32 19.55 -4.39
CA THR A 60 -4.89 19.64 -4.71
C THR A 60 -4.60 19.64 -6.21
N GLY A 61 -5.62 19.40 -7.05
CA GLY A 61 -5.46 19.33 -8.51
C GLY A 61 -4.63 18.14 -8.98
N LYS A 62 -4.35 17.18 -8.11
CA LYS A 62 -3.59 15.98 -8.42
C LYS A 62 -4.44 14.97 -9.20
N LYS A 63 -4.76 15.27 -10.47
CA LYS A 63 -5.18 14.24 -11.42
C LYS A 63 -3.95 13.35 -11.69
N LYS A 64 -3.92 12.16 -11.07
CA LYS A 64 -3.00 11.03 -11.40
C LYS A 64 -1.59 11.45 -11.85
N SER A 65 -0.86 12.26 -11.08
CA SER A 65 0.56 12.43 -11.33
C SER A 65 1.27 11.10 -11.01
N LYS A 66 2.32 10.75 -11.76
CA LYS A 66 3.08 9.49 -11.61
C LYS A 66 3.74 9.30 -10.23
N ARG A 67 3.72 10.30 -9.36
CA ARG A 67 4.17 10.21 -7.97
C ARG A 67 2.95 10.13 -7.06
N LYS A 68 2.61 8.92 -6.65
CA LYS A 68 1.58 8.66 -5.65
C LYS A 68 2.15 9.07 -4.29
N VAL A 69 1.80 10.24 -3.81
CA VAL A 69 2.02 10.64 -2.43
C VAL A 69 0.88 10.06 -1.60
N VAL A 70 1.19 9.53 -0.43
CA VAL A 70 0.20 8.91 0.46
C VAL A 70 -0.44 10.01 1.29
N ASP A 71 -1.41 10.69 0.70
CA ASP A 71 -2.17 11.70 1.40
C ASP A 71 -3.53 11.12 1.83
N LYS A 72 -3.89 11.30 3.09
CA LYS A 72 -5.19 10.98 3.65
C LYS A 72 -5.79 12.21 4.28
N LEU A 73 -7.08 12.41 4.09
CA LEU A 73 -7.82 13.49 4.72
C LEU A 73 -8.99 12.92 5.51
N ALA A 74 -8.95 13.09 6.83
CA ALA A 74 -10.01 12.67 7.72
C ALA A 74 -10.73 13.87 8.33
N GLU A 75 -12.05 13.87 8.26
CA GLU A 75 -12.89 14.71 9.08
C GLU A 75 -13.01 14.06 10.46
N ILE A 76 -12.54 14.73 11.51
CA ILE A 76 -12.59 14.25 12.90
C ILE A 76 -13.35 15.22 13.79
N ARG A 77 -13.89 14.72 14.89
CA ARG A 77 -14.60 15.50 15.91
C ARG A 77 -13.83 15.46 17.21
N LEU A 78 -13.78 16.60 17.89
CA LEU A 78 -13.07 16.74 19.15
C LEU A 78 -14.04 16.75 20.34
N LYS A 79 -13.57 16.30 21.52
CA LYS A 79 -14.35 16.18 22.76
C LYS A 79 -14.69 17.51 23.41
N ASN A 80 -13.95 18.59 23.13
CA ASN A 80 -14.07 19.90 23.78
C ASN A 80 -15.34 20.68 23.39
N GLY A 81 -16.50 20.12 23.68
CA GLY A 81 -17.79 20.75 23.96
C GLY A 81 -18.65 21.17 22.79
N GLU A 82 -18.18 21.71 21.70
CA GLU A 82 -19.01 22.28 20.64
C GLU A 82 -18.90 21.58 19.28
N GLY A 83 -18.58 20.28 19.28
CA GLY A 83 -18.55 19.49 18.04
C GLY A 83 -17.59 20.09 16.99
N HIS A 84 -16.44 20.56 17.45
CA HIS A 84 -15.42 21.09 16.53
C HIS A 84 -15.01 20.03 15.55
N ILE A 85 -15.37 20.22 14.30
CA ILE A 85 -14.88 19.44 13.18
C ILE A 85 -13.53 20.04 12.80
N VAL A 86 -12.51 19.20 12.79
CA VAL A 86 -11.21 19.54 12.23
C VAL A 86 -10.85 18.55 11.14
N TYR A 87 -10.01 18.96 10.22
CA TYR A 87 -9.51 18.09 9.17
C TYR A 87 -8.09 17.66 9.52
N LEU A 88 -7.88 16.35 9.54
CA LEU A 88 -6.55 15.77 9.72
C LEU A 88 -6.01 15.34 8.36
N HIS A 89 -5.04 16.09 7.88
CA HIS A 89 -4.26 15.74 6.70
C HIS A 89 -3.05 14.92 7.14
N SER A 90 -3.02 13.65 6.74
CA SER A 90 -1.90 12.74 7.04
C SER A 90 -1.12 12.46 5.77
N GLU A 91 0.19 12.65 5.81
CA GLU A 91 1.08 12.39 4.71
C GLU A 91 2.19 11.40 5.10
N PHE A 92 2.38 10.38 4.26
CA PHE A 92 3.48 9.44 4.39
C PHE A 92 4.54 9.72 3.33
N GLN A 93 5.78 9.97 3.75
CA GLN A 93 6.89 10.36 2.88
C GLN A 93 8.11 9.46 3.09
N GLN A 94 8.59 8.83 2.03
CA GLN A 94 9.74 7.90 2.06
C GLN A 94 11.10 8.53 1.75
N GLY A 95 11.15 9.79 1.39
CA GLY A 95 12.43 10.40 1.02
C GLY A 95 12.38 11.91 0.95
N LYS A 96 13.55 12.52 0.83
CA LYS A 96 13.71 13.98 0.77
C LYS A 96 13.07 14.56 -0.47
N GLU A 97 12.37 15.67 -0.28
CA GLU A 97 11.79 16.48 -1.34
C GLU A 97 12.11 17.97 -1.10
N LYS A 98 12.52 18.68 -2.16
CA LYS A 98 13.03 20.04 -2.05
C LYS A 98 12.02 21.04 -1.48
N GLU A 99 10.77 20.97 -1.91
CA GLU A 99 9.70 21.90 -1.51
C GLU A 99 8.68 21.24 -0.55
N PHE A 100 9.12 20.26 0.21
CA PHE A 100 8.26 19.44 1.05
C PHE A 100 7.43 20.26 2.04
N THR A 101 8.06 21.08 2.87
CA THR A 101 7.39 21.88 3.91
C THR A 101 6.39 22.89 3.31
N LYS A 102 6.74 23.49 2.18
CA LYS A 102 5.87 24.39 1.43
C LYS A 102 4.64 23.66 0.88
N ARG A 103 4.83 22.40 0.43
CA ARG A 103 3.74 21.56 -0.06
C ARG A 103 2.75 21.24 1.07
N ILE A 104 3.23 20.87 2.26
CA ILE A 104 2.38 20.59 3.43
C ILE A 104 1.58 21.84 3.81
N TYR A 105 2.22 23.00 3.86
CA TYR A 105 1.55 24.28 4.08
C TYR A 105 0.48 24.57 3.03
N THR A 106 0.81 24.35 1.74
CA THR A 106 -0.12 24.57 0.65
C THR A 106 -1.38 23.72 0.79
N TYR A 107 -1.22 22.42 1.10
CA TYR A 107 -2.37 21.51 1.28
C TYR A 107 -3.22 21.90 2.49
N ASN A 108 -2.59 22.18 3.63
CA ASN A 108 -3.27 22.69 4.81
C ASN A 108 -4.12 23.93 4.49
N SER A 109 -3.54 24.89 3.79
CA SER A 109 -4.20 26.13 3.39
C SER A 109 -5.36 25.90 2.42
N LEU A 110 -5.20 25.00 1.45
CA LEU A 110 -6.26 24.66 0.48
C LEU A 110 -7.44 23.96 1.18
N ILE A 111 -7.18 23.04 2.09
CA ILE A 111 -8.19 22.34 2.89
C ILE A 111 -8.94 23.36 3.76
N PHE A 112 -8.20 24.19 4.51
CA PHE A 112 -8.80 25.27 5.31
C PHE A 112 -9.67 26.19 4.46
N ASN A 113 -9.18 26.61 3.29
CA ASN A 113 -9.93 27.49 2.42
C ASN A 113 -11.23 26.87 1.89
N LYS A 114 -11.22 25.58 1.56
CA LYS A 114 -12.42 24.86 1.09
C LYS A 114 -13.45 24.70 2.20
N TYR A 115 -13.04 24.24 3.36
CA TYR A 115 -13.96 23.85 4.42
C TYR A 115 -14.19 24.91 5.50
N LYS A 116 -13.35 25.96 5.54
CA LYS A 116 -13.37 27.00 6.58
C LYS A 116 -13.31 26.44 8.01
N LYS A 117 -12.58 25.35 8.18
CA LYS A 117 -12.35 24.64 9.44
C LYS A 117 -10.86 24.46 9.69
N ASN A 118 -10.48 24.39 10.96
CA ASN A 118 -9.09 24.13 11.32
C ASN A 118 -8.60 22.84 10.70
N THR A 119 -7.39 22.87 10.16
CA THR A 119 -6.73 21.74 9.53
C THR A 119 -5.45 21.42 10.29
N ILE A 120 -5.34 20.20 10.78
CA ILE A 120 -4.16 19.66 11.42
C ILE A 120 -3.40 18.85 10.37
N SER A 121 -2.09 19.01 10.29
CA SER A 121 -1.25 18.19 9.43
C SER A 121 -0.39 17.25 10.26
N LEU A 122 -0.43 15.95 9.94
CA LEU A 122 0.42 14.90 10.46
C LEU A 122 1.30 14.36 9.34
N VAL A 123 2.60 14.46 9.50
CA VAL A 123 3.58 13.92 8.54
C VAL A 123 4.27 12.71 9.16
N ILE A 124 4.27 11.61 8.42
CA ILE A 124 4.93 10.36 8.80
C ILE A 124 6.09 10.13 7.85
N LEU A 125 7.32 10.19 8.36
CA LEU A 125 8.53 9.95 7.59
C LEU A 125 8.97 8.50 7.70
N GLY A 126 8.99 7.78 6.57
CA GLY A 126 9.40 6.38 6.47
C GLY A 126 10.82 6.18 5.96
N ASP A 127 11.62 7.25 5.79
CA ASP A 127 13.02 7.17 5.39
C ASP A 127 13.96 6.83 6.56
N ASN A 128 15.19 6.41 6.24
CA ASN A 128 16.21 6.05 7.24
C ASN A 128 17.19 7.19 7.57
N ASP A 129 17.03 8.40 7.03
CA ASP A 129 17.90 9.54 7.33
C ASP A 129 17.50 10.21 8.63
N LYS A 130 18.20 9.92 9.71
CA LYS A 130 17.94 10.48 11.06
C LYS A 130 17.97 12.01 11.11
N LYS A 131 18.65 12.68 10.18
CA LYS A 131 18.85 14.14 10.20
C LYS A 131 17.76 14.91 9.47
N TRP A 132 17.07 14.29 8.50
CA TRP A 132 16.04 14.98 7.75
C TRP A 132 14.74 15.05 8.53
N ARG A 133 14.45 16.24 9.08
CA ARG A 133 13.27 16.51 9.92
C ARG A 133 12.64 17.84 9.51
N PRO A 134 11.89 17.87 8.40
CA PRO A 134 11.23 19.06 7.92
C PRO A 134 9.94 19.34 8.73
N GLU A 135 10.06 20.01 9.86
CA GLU A 135 8.95 20.19 10.82
C GLU A 135 8.13 21.45 10.59
N GLU A 136 8.64 22.38 9.78
CA GLU A 136 8.03 23.71 9.67
C GLU A 136 8.30 24.37 8.32
N TYR A 137 7.37 25.24 7.89
CA TYR A 137 7.53 26.13 6.78
C TYR A 137 7.58 27.58 7.29
N LYS A 138 8.61 28.31 6.94
CA LYS A 138 8.83 29.70 7.34
C LYS A 138 9.06 30.58 6.14
N VAL A 139 8.46 31.77 6.19
CA VAL A 139 8.71 32.86 5.24
C VAL A 139 8.82 34.14 6.04
N GLU A 140 9.89 34.89 5.80
CA GLU A 140 10.11 36.18 6.48
C GLU A 140 10.57 37.22 5.46
N TYR A 141 9.86 38.36 5.45
CA TYR A 141 10.20 39.57 4.74
C TYR A 141 10.03 40.76 5.66
N PRO A 142 10.56 41.93 5.35
CA PRO A 142 10.29 43.14 6.12
C PRO A 142 8.79 43.37 6.31
N GLY A 143 8.34 43.36 7.58
CA GLY A 143 6.91 43.53 7.91
C GLY A 143 6.02 42.31 7.71
N PHE A 144 6.56 41.16 7.27
CA PHE A 144 5.78 39.96 7.05
C PHE A 144 6.47 38.73 7.61
N LYS A 145 5.75 37.95 8.44
CA LYS A 145 6.21 36.66 8.96
C LYS A 145 5.12 35.62 8.81
N LEU A 146 5.46 34.47 8.19
CA LEU A 146 4.64 33.27 8.15
C LEU A 146 5.39 32.16 8.88
N TYR A 147 4.75 31.56 9.86
CA TYR A 147 5.26 30.40 10.57
C TYR A 147 4.19 29.31 10.63
N PHE A 148 4.46 28.19 10.00
CA PHE A 148 3.58 27.03 9.99
C PHE A 148 4.35 25.81 10.47
N LYS A 149 3.94 25.26 11.63
CA LYS A 149 4.47 24.03 12.21
C LYS A 149 3.41 22.95 12.23
N TYR A 150 3.82 21.71 12.03
CA TYR A 150 2.93 20.55 12.01
C TYR A 150 3.52 19.39 12.80
N LYS A 151 2.69 18.37 13.11
CA LYS A 151 3.17 17.15 13.76
C LYS A 151 3.99 16.33 12.78
N LEU A 152 5.24 16.10 13.13
CA LEU A 152 6.15 15.22 12.40
C LEU A 152 6.44 13.98 13.24
N VAL A 153 6.28 12.81 12.65
CA VAL A 153 6.64 11.51 13.23
C VAL A 153 7.64 10.83 12.31
N LYS A 154 8.76 10.40 12.83
CA LYS A 154 9.78 9.69 12.08
C LYS A 154 9.83 8.23 12.53
N LEU A 155 9.50 7.31 11.63
CA LEU A 155 9.35 5.89 11.99
C LEU A 155 10.64 5.27 12.52
N ILE A 156 11.81 5.72 12.04
CA ILE A 156 13.10 5.21 12.52
C ILE A 156 13.33 5.47 14.02
N ASP A 157 12.64 6.45 14.62
CA ASP A 157 12.76 6.74 16.06
C ASP A 157 12.15 5.63 16.91
N PHE A 158 11.18 4.88 16.38
CA PHE A 158 10.60 3.72 17.06
C PHE A 158 11.56 2.53 17.14
N LYS A 159 12.73 2.58 16.51
CA LYS A 159 13.72 1.50 16.58
C LYS A 159 14.17 1.23 18.02
N GLU A 160 14.26 2.27 18.85
CA GLU A 160 14.63 2.14 20.27
C GLU A 160 13.53 1.47 21.10
N ARG A 161 12.29 1.41 20.56
CA ARG A 161 11.12 0.80 21.18
C ARG A 161 10.67 -0.47 20.44
N GLU A 162 11.55 -1.12 19.69
CA GLU A 162 11.21 -2.28 18.86
C GLU A 162 10.57 -3.42 19.65
N GLU A 163 11.12 -3.74 20.84
CA GLU A 163 10.59 -4.78 21.71
C GLU A 163 9.19 -4.45 22.26
N GLU A 164 8.92 -3.19 22.51
CA GLU A 164 7.60 -2.71 22.91
C GLU A 164 6.59 -2.90 21.73
N LEU A 165 6.97 -2.47 20.53
CA LEU A 165 6.16 -2.66 19.32
C LEU A 165 5.88 -4.15 19.09
N ARG A 166 6.87 -5.01 19.29
CA ARG A 166 6.76 -6.45 19.12
C ARG A 166 5.75 -7.08 20.07
N LYS A 167 5.73 -6.67 21.33
CA LYS A 167 4.84 -7.18 22.39
C LYS A 167 3.45 -6.52 22.40
N SER A 168 3.29 -5.37 21.77
CA SER A 168 2.05 -4.61 21.76
C SER A 168 0.91 -5.36 21.05
N LYS A 169 -0.29 -5.27 21.60
CA LYS A 169 -1.53 -5.74 20.97
C LYS A 169 -2.19 -4.71 20.06
N ASN A 170 -1.65 -3.48 20.01
CA ASN A 170 -2.09 -2.48 19.06
C ASN A 170 -1.65 -2.90 17.64
N PRO A 171 -2.59 -3.15 16.68
CA PRO A 171 -2.24 -3.64 15.34
C PRO A 171 -1.32 -2.69 14.59
N PHE A 172 -1.46 -1.38 14.79
CA PHE A 172 -0.61 -0.40 14.11
C PHE A 172 0.86 -0.48 14.55
N SER A 173 1.14 -1.01 15.75
CA SER A 173 2.51 -1.30 16.18
C SER A 173 3.22 -2.29 15.23
N LYS A 174 2.46 -3.24 14.65
CA LYS A 174 2.98 -4.22 13.69
C LYS A 174 3.23 -3.60 12.31
N VAL A 175 2.45 -2.59 11.94
CA VAL A 175 2.69 -1.79 10.73
C VAL A 175 4.04 -1.07 10.86
N ILE A 176 4.27 -0.38 11.99
CA ILE A 176 5.55 0.32 12.26
C ILE A 176 6.70 -0.69 12.31
N LEU A 177 6.56 -1.78 13.06
CA LEU A 177 7.58 -2.81 13.16
C LEU A 177 7.96 -3.39 11.80
N SER A 178 6.98 -3.75 10.99
CA SER A 178 7.20 -4.28 9.64
C SER A 178 7.97 -3.31 8.76
N HIS A 179 7.63 -2.02 8.83
CA HIS A 179 8.35 -0.97 8.11
C HIS A 179 9.82 -0.87 8.55
N LEU A 180 10.09 -0.85 9.87
CA LEU A 180 11.45 -0.83 10.41
C LEU A 180 12.26 -2.04 9.94
N LYS A 181 11.66 -3.22 9.98
CA LYS A 181 12.27 -4.47 9.52
C LYS A 181 12.51 -4.46 8.00
N ARG A 182 11.63 -3.83 7.23
CA ARG A 182 11.85 -3.65 5.79
C ARG A 182 13.05 -2.75 5.50
N ILE A 183 13.21 -1.65 6.25
CA ILE A 183 14.40 -0.78 6.17
C ILE A 183 15.66 -1.59 6.54
N GLU A 184 15.61 -2.35 7.61
CA GLU A 184 16.73 -3.17 8.10
C GLU A 184 17.17 -4.24 7.08
N ALA A 185 16.21 -4.86 6.39
CA ALA A 185 16.47 -5.86 5.35
C ALA A 185 17.13 -5.26 4.10
N GLY A 186 16.84 -3.98 3.80
CA GLY A 186 17.37 -3.32 2.61
C GLY A 186 17.01 -4.09 1.33
N ASN A 187 18.02 -4.31 0.47
CA ASN A 187 17.86 -5.05 -0.80
C ASN A 187 18.29 -6.53 -0.70
N ASP A 188 18.63 -6.99 0.49
CA ASP A 188 19.00 -8.40 0.71
C ASP A 188 17.74 -9.28 0.72
N VAL A 189 17.53 -10.00 -0.37
CA VAL A 189 16.35 -10.84 -0.61
C VAL A 189 16.25 -11.99 0.40
N VAL A 190 17.38 -12.59 0.78
CA VAL A 190 17.41 -13.70 1.76
C VAL A 190 17.02 -13.17 3.15
N LYS A 191 17.53 -11.99 3.51
CA LYS A 191 17.16 -11.32 4.75
C LYS A 191 15.68 -10.91 4.74
N GLN A 192 15.17 -10.40 3.63
CA GLN A 192 13.74 -10.08 3.46
C GLN A 192 12.86 -11.31 3.66
N PHE A 193 13.21 -12.45 3.07
CA PHE A 193 12.50 -13.72 3.23
C PHE A 193 12.42 -14.17 4.69
N LYS A 194 13.55 -14.18 5.40
CA LYS A 194 13.62 -14.54 6.82
C LYS A 194 12.74 -13.63 7.67
N ILE A 195 12.89 -12.33 7.51
CA ILE A 195 12.15 -11.33 8.28
C ILE A 195 10.65 -11.40 7.98
N LYS A 196 10.24 -11.51 6.72
CA LYS A 196 8.84 -11.67 6.30
C LYS A 196 8.19 -12.83 7.04
N LYS A 197 8.85 -13.97 7.03
CA LYS A 197 8.41 -15.19 7.68
C LYS A 197 8.28 -15.04 9.19
N GLU A 198 9.28 -14.45 9.85
CA GLU A 198 9.27 -14.19 11.29
C GLU A 198 8.12 -13.27 11.70
N LEU A 199 7.97 -12.13 11.03
CA LEU A 199 6.90 -11.18 11.31
C LEU A 199 5.53 -11.82 11.21
N VAL A 200 5.29 -12.61 10.15
CA VAL A 200 3.98 -13.26 9.98
C VAL A 200 3.74 -14.30 11.07
N LYS A 201 4.72 -15.14 11.41
CA LYS A 201 4.58 -16.11 12.51
C LYS A 201 4.26 -15.43 13.84
N GLU A 202 4.91 -14.32 14.15
CA GLU A 202 4.65 -13.53 15.35
C GLU A 202 3.22 -13.03 15.46
N LEU A 203 2.58 -12.65 14.34
CA LEU A 203 1.18 -12.19 14.35
C LEU A 203 0.22 -13.25 14.90
N TYR A 204 0.51 -14.53 14.65
CA TYR A 204 -0.31 -15.63 15.16
C TYR A 204 -0.12 -15.87 16.69
N ASP A 205 1.05 -15.51 17.21
CA ASP A 205 1.40 -15.79 18.61
C ASP A 205 0.92 -14.70 19.58
N ILE A 206 0.65 -13.48 19.09
CA ILE A 206 0.30 -12.34 19.94
C ILE A 206 -1.17 -12.34 20.38
N GLY A 207 -2.01 -13.13 19.73
CA GLY A 207 -3.45 -13.21 20.03
C GLY A 207 -4.25 -12.05 19.44
N LEU A 208 -3.85 -11.53 18.28
CA LEU A 208 -4.64 -10.58 17.49
C LEU A 208 -5.89 -11.27 16.92
N LYS A 209 -6.89 -10.47 16.54
CA LYS A 209 -8.07 -10.97 15.84
C LYS A 209 -7.68 -11.46 14.45
N LYS A 210 -8.40 -12.46 13.93
CA LYS A 210 -8.14 -13.01 12.57
C LYS A 210 -8.14 -11.95 11.47
N GLU A 211 -9.03 -10.97 11.58
CA GLU A 211 -9.11 -9.86 10.63
C GLU A 211 -7.86 -8.99 10.65
N ASP A 212 -7.36 -8.67 11.86
CA ASP A 212 -6.12 -7.89 12.02
C ASP A 212 -4.93 -8.65 11.44
N ILE A 213 -4.82 -9.96 11.73
CA ILE A 213 -3.75 -10.79 11.16
C ILE A 213 -3.82 -10.74 9.62
N ARG A 214 -5.02 -10.90 9.04
CA ARG A 214 -5.21 -10.85 7.58
C ARG A 214 -4.75 -9.51 6.98
N ASN A 215 -5.16 -8.40 7.57
CA ASN A 215 -4.81 -7.08 7.08
C ASN A 215 -3.30 -6.82 7.21
N LEU A 216 -2.71 -7.21 8.34
CA LEU A 216 -1.28 -7.05 8.59
C LEU A 216 -0.42 -7.91 7.67
N VAL A 217 -0.85 -9.13 7.37
CA VAL A 217 -0.12 -9.96 6.42
C VAL A 217 -0.21 -9.40 5.01
N LYS A 218 -1.37 -8.92 4.56
CA LYS A 218 -1.48 -8.19 3.28
C LYS A 218 -0.50 -7.01 3.21
N PHE A 219 -0.38 -6.27 4.31
CA PHE A 219 0.58 -5.17 4.39
C PHE A 219 2.03 -5.68 4.32
N ILE A 220 2.38 -6.73 5.06
CA ILE A 220 3.71 -7.34 5.02
C ILE A 220 4.03 -7.85 3.61
N ASP A 221 3.10 -8.52 2.94
CA ASP A 221 3.26 -8.98 1.55
C ASP A 221 3.47 -7.82 0.57
N CYS A 222 2.80 -6.70 0.80
CA CYS A 222 2.95 -5.50 0.01
C CYS A 222 4.36 -4.90 0.12
N ILE A 223 4.94 -4.87 1.34
CA ILE A 223 6.25 -4.23 1.57
C ILE A 223 7.45 -5.18 1.40
N PHE A 224 7.25 -6.50 1.52
CA PHE A 224 8.26 -7.54 1.31
C PHE A 224 7.93 -8.36 0.05
N GLN A 225 8.24 -7.80 -1.11
CA GLN A 225 8.06 -8.48 -2.38
C GLN A 225 9.25 -9.40 -2.64
N LEU A 226 9.02 -10.70 -2.64
CA LEU A 226 10.03 -11.73 -2.88
C LEU A 226 9.99 -12.16 -4.36
N PRO A 227 11.10 -12.71 -4.91
CA PRO A 227 11.05 -13.47 -6.14
C PRO A 227 10.13 -14.68 -6.03
N ASP A 228 9.55 -15.12 -7.15
CA ASP A 228 8.50 -16.17 -7.18
C ASP A 228 8.91 -17.44 -6.44
N GLU A 229 10.14 -17.90 -6.61
CA GLU A 229 10.66 -19.11 -5.95
C GLU A 229 10.63 -18.99 -4.41
N LEU A 230 11.08 -17.86 -3.87
CA LEU A 230 11.07 -17.62 -2.42
C LEU A 230 9.66 -17.29 -1.89
N GLU A 231 8.81 -16.74 -2.72
CA GLU A 231 7.41 -16.50 -2.37
C GLU A 231 6.64 -17.81 -2.25
N GLU A 232 6.90 -18.80 -3.12
CA GLU A 232 6.32 -20.15 -3.02
C GLU A 232 6.80 -20.87 -1.76
N GLU A 233 8.10 -20.80 -1.44
CA GLU A 233 8.66 -21.36 -0.22
C GLU A 233 8.05 -20.71 1.03
N TYR A 234 7.91 -19.38 1.03
CA TYR A 234 7.27 -18.64 2.12
C TYR A 234 5.82 -19.09 2.33
N ILE A 235 5.03 -19.20 1.28
CA ILE A 235 3.63 -19.64 1.35
C ILE A 235 3.55 -21.04 1.95
N GLU A 236 4.38 -21.97 1.50
CA GLU A 236 4.39 -23.34 1.99
C GLU A 236 4.80 -23.43 3.47
N GLU A 237 5.77 -22.63 3.91
CA GLU A 237 6.16 -22.57 5.31
C GLU A 237 5.08 -21.98 6.22
N ILE A 238 4.40 -20.91 5.76
CA ILE A 238 3.30 -20.33 6.55
C ILE A 238 2.13 -21.31 6.62
N ARG A 239 1.79 -22.00 5.52
CA ARG A 239 0.75 -23.04 5.52
C ARG A 239 1.02 -24.12 6.57
N LYS A 240 2.24 -24.67 6.62
CA LYS A 240 2.63 -25.66 7.64
C LYS A 240 2.50 -25.10 9.05
N TYR A 241 2.86 -23.84 9.25
CA TYR A 241 2.74 -23.17 10.53
C TYR A 241 1.28 -23.02 10.97
N GLU A 242 0.39 -22.64 10.04
CA GLU A 242 -1.05 -22.54 10.26
C GLU A 242 -1.69 -23.88 10.64
N GLU A 243 -1.30 -24.96 9.97
CA GLU A 243 -1.75 -26.32 10.27
C GLU A 243 -1.38 -26.74 11.71
N VAL A 244 -0.15 -26.45 12.13
CA VAL A 244 0.32 -26.73 13.51
C VAL A 244 -0.46 -25.92 14.55
N LYS A 245 -0.74 -24.64 14.26
CA LYS A 245 -1.50 -23.76 15.16
C LYS A 245 -3.01 -24.04 15.16
N LYS A 246 -3.51 -24.94 14.32
CA LYS A 246 -4.94 -25.22 14.11
C LYS A 246 -5.74 -23.96 13.81
N MET A 247 -5.11 -23.01 13.17
CA MET A 247 -5.70 -21.75 12.72
C MET A 247 -5.64 -21.71 11.19
N PRO A 248 -6.54 -22.45 10.47
CA PRO A 248 -6.56 -22.35 9.02
C PRO A 248 -6.89 -20.91 8.69
N LEU A 249 -5.89 -20.17 8.30
CA LEU A 249 -6.08 -18.82 7.83
C LEU A 249 -6.40 -18.86 6.35
N VAL A 250 -7.33 -18.04 6.04
CA VAL A 250 -7.82 -17.67 4.73
C VAL A 250 -6.71 -17.23 3.78
N MET A 251 -5.49 -16.98 4.30
CA MET A 251 -4.37 -16.49 3.51
C MET A 251 -3.93 -17.41 2.40
N THR A 252 -3.77 -18.70 2.70
CA THR A 252 -3.30 -19.64 1.67
C THR A 252 -4.33 -19.78 0.56
N ALA A 253 -5.62 -19.76 0.88
CA ALA A 253 -6.68 -19.81 -0.11
C ALA A 253 -6.87 -18.48 -0.87
N GLU A 254 -6.77 -17.33 -0.21
CA GLU A 254 -6.89 -16.02 -0.86
C GLU A 254 -5.65 -15.68 -1.70
N VAL A 255 -4.43 -15.94 -1.21
CA VAL A 255 -3.19 -15.66 -1.97
C VAL A 255 -3.05 -16.63 -3.14
N LEU A 256 -3.34 -17.92 -2.95
CA LEU A 256 -3.37 -18.90 -4.05
C LEU A 256 -4.51 -18.59 -5.02
N GLY A 257 -5.70 -18.21 -4.53
CA GLY A 257 -6.83 -17.81 -5.36
C GLY A 257 -6.55 -16.52 -6.14
N TYR A 258 -5.87 -15.54 -5.53
CA TYR A 258 -5.50 -14.29 -6.18
C TYR A 258 -4.38 -14.51 -7.22
N LYS A 259 -3.31 -15.27 -6.88
CA LYS A 259 -2.27 -15.66 -7.86
C LYS A 259 -2.87 -16.43 -9.02
N LYS A 260 -3.67 -17.43 -8.74
CA LYS A 260 -4.36 -18.23 -9.76
C LYS A 260 -5.31 -17.38 -10.61
N GLY A 261 -6.03 -16.44 -10.00
CA GLY A 261 -6.89 -15.50 -10.71
C GLY A 261 -6.13 -14.53 -11.63
N ILE A 262 -4.95 -14.06 -11.19
CA ILE A 262 -4.05 -13.23 -12.02
C ILE A 262 -3.49 -14.07 -13.17
N GLU A 263 -2.96 -15.26 -12.90
CA GLU A 263 -2.42 -16.17 -13.93
C GLU A 263 -3.49 -16.53 -14.97
N GLU A 264 -4.69 -16.92 -14.51
CA GLU A 264 -5.82 -17.16 -15.40
C GLU A 264 -6.26 -15.92 -16.17
N GLY A 265 -6.19 -14.74 -15.56
CA GLY A 265 -6.48 -13.46 -16.21
C GLY A 265 -5.48 -13.12 -17.31
N ILE A 266 -4.18 -13.25 -17.03
CA ILE A 266 -3.07 -13.04 -17.98
C ILE A 266 -3.19 -14.04 -19.13
N GLU A 267 -3.42 -15.32 -18.83
CA GLU A 267 -3.56 -16.37 -19.85
C GLU A 267 -4.79 -16.13 -20.74
N LYS A 268 -5.93 -15.76 -20.15
CA LYS A 268 -7.13 -15.37 -20.92
C LYS A 268 -6.86 -14.18 -21.83
N GLN A 269 -6.22 -13.14 -21.33
CA GLN A 269 -5.86 -11.95 -22.11
C GLN A 269 -4.89 -12.29 -23.25
N LYS A 270 -3.91 -13.16 -22.99
CA LYS A 270 -2.96 -13.67 -23.95
C LYS A 270 -3.69 -14.43 -25.09
N ILE A 271 -4.56 -15.36 -24.72
CA ILE A 271 -5.39 -16.12 -25.67
C ILE A 271 -6.29 -15.20 -26.52
N GLU A 272 -6.93 -14.21 -25.90
CA GLU A 272 -7.77 -13.25 -26.62
C GLU A 272 -6.97 -12.38 -27.59
N THR A 273 -5.76 -11.97 -27.17
CA THR A 273 -4.84 -11.19 -28.01
C THR A 273 -4.41 -11.98 -29.23
N ILE A 274 -4.00 -13.25 -29.06
CA ILE A 274 -3.64 -14.16 -30.14
C ILE A 274 -4.82 -14.31 -31.14
N LYS A 275 -6.04 -14.57 -30.64
CA LYS A 275 -7.23 -14.71 -31.48
C LYS A 275 -7.57 -13.43 -32.26
N ARG A 276 -7.42 -12.28 -31.62
CA ARG A 276 -7.66 -10.96 -32.23
C ARG A 276 -6.65 -10.63 -33.32
N MET A 277 -5.36 -10.90 -33.09
CA MET A 277 -4.31 -10.71 -34.07
C MET A 277 -4.52 -11.62 -35.29
N TYR A 278 -4.77 -12.91 -35.06
CA TYR A 278 -5.07 -13.88 -36.13
C TYR A 278 -6.29 -13.46 -36.96
N LYS A 279 -7.36 -12.99 -36.29
CA LYS A 279 -8.57 -12.49 -37.01
C LYS A 279 -8.29 -11.23 -37.83
N LYS A 280 -7.28 -10.43 -37.46
CA LYS A 280 -6.82 -9.25 -38.20
C LYS A 280 -5.85 -9.59 -39.35
N GLY A 281 -5.54 -10.88 -39.58
CA GLY A 281 -4.68 -11.33 -40.66
C GLY A 281 -3.17 -11.31 -40.39
N TYR A 282 -2.74 -11.16 -39.14
CA TYR A 282 -1.32 -11.29 -38.80
C TYR A 282 -0.83 -12.73 -39.07
N LYS A 283 0.41 -12.88 -39.53
CA LYS A 283 1.01 -14.20 -39.72
C LYS A 283 1.28 -14.85 -38.37
N ILE A 284 1.22 -16.18 -38.34
CA ILE A 284 1.41 -16.93 -37.05
C ILE A 284 2.82 -16.69 -36.48
N GLU A 285 3.80 -16.55 -37.33
CA GLU A 285 5.19 -16.23 -36.97
C GLU A 285 5.29 -14.88 -36.28
N ASP A 286 4.65 -13.85 -36.82
CA ASP A 286 4.62 -12.50 -36.25
C ASP A 286 3.89 -12.48 -34.87
N ILE A 287 2.79 -13.25 -34.77
CA ILE A 287 2.07 -13.40 -33.49
C ILE A 287 2.96 -14.09 -32.46
N ALA A 288 3.72 -15.12 -32.86
CA ALA A 288 4.62 -15.86 -32.00
C ALA A 288 5.70 -14.97 -31.39
N GLU A 289 6.28 -14.09 -32.21
CA GLU A 289 7.29 -13.13 -31.78
C GLU A 289 6.72 -12.06 -30.85
N ILE A 290 5.55 -11.48 -31.17
CA ILE A 290 4.93 -10.39 -30.40
C ILE A 290 4.46 -10.85 -29.02
N VAL A 291 3.90 -12.08 -28.94
CA VAL A 291 3.27 -12.58 -27.70
C VAL A 291 4.20 -13.50 -26.91
N ASP A 292 5.41 -13.76 -27.43
CA ASP A 292 6.40 -14.67 -26.84
C ASP A 292 5.80 -16.07 -26.55
N VAL A 293 5.26 -16.70 -27.60
CA VAL A 293 4.58 -18.01 -27.53
C VAL A 293 4.98 -18.85 -28.72
N SER A 294 5.21 -20.14 -28.50
CA SER A 294 5.58 -21.05 -29.61
C SER A 294 4.49 -21.13 -30.68
N ILE A 295 4.90 -21.23 -31.95
CA ILE A 295 4.00 -21.43 -33.11
C ILE A 295 3.04 -22.61 -32.88
N LYS A 296 3.55 -23.69 -32.25
CA LYS A 296 2.75 -24.89 -31.95
C LYS A 296 1.58 -24.61 -31.01
N GLU A 297 1.83 -23.77 -30.01
CA GLU A 297 0.86 -23.36 -29.00
C GLU A 297 -0.17 -22.39 -29.58
N ILE A 298 0.25 -21.44 -30.41
CA ILE A 298 -0.67 -20.55 -31.16
C ILE A 298 -1.60 -21.34 -32.03
N CYS A 299 -1.10 -22.32 -32.82
CA CYS A 299 -1.92 -23.19 -33.62
C CYS A 299 -2.97 -23.97 -32.82
N LYS A 300 -2.62 -24.42 -31.59
CA LYS A 300 -3.53 -25.10 -30.68
C LYS A 300 -4.64 -24.16 -30.18
N ILE A 301 -4.30 -22.91 -29.81
CA ILE A 301 -5.26 -21.90 -29.35
C ILE A 301 -6.26 -21.54 -30.45
N ILE A 302 -5.79 -21.38 -31.71
CA ILE A 302 -6.63 -21.04 -32.86
C ILE A 302 -7.59 -22.20 -33.19
N LYS A 303 -7.09 -23.44 -33.24
CA LYS A 303 -7.91 -24.65 -33.53
C LYS A 303 -9.01 -24.86 -32.48
N ASN A 304 -8.69 -24.65 -31.19
CA ASN A 304 -9.68 -24.76 -30.11
C ASN A 304 -10.76 -23.68 -30.18
N GLY A 305 -10.40 -22.48 -30.66
CA GLY A 305 -11.36 -21.40 -30.90
C GLY A 305 -12.35 -21.69 -32.06
N GLN A 306 -11.91 -22.42 -33.10
CA GLN A 306 -12.76 -22.81 -34.22
C GLN A 306 -13.73 -23.93 -33.86
N LYS A 307 -13.31 -24.94 -33.08
CA LYS A 307 -14.18 -26.02 -32.60
C LYS A 307 -15.35 -25.53 -31.75
N LYS A 308 -15.13 -24.54 -30.87
CA LYS A 308 -16.21 -23.94 -30.07
C LYS A 308 -17.24 -23.21 -30.88
N LYS A 309 -16.87 -22.60 -32.04
CA LYS A 309 -17.81 -21.95 -32.95
C LYS A 309 -18.69 -22.96 -33.70
N ILE A 310 -18.15 -24.11 -34.11
CA ILE A 310 -18.90 -25.15 -34.83
C ILE A 310 -19.93 -25.79 -33.90
N ASN A 311 -19.58 -26.04 -32.64
CA ASN A 311 -20.50 -26.65 -31.68
C ASN A 311 -21.62 -25.69 -31.22
N SER A 312 -21.38 -24.36 -31.20
CA SER A 312 -22.43 -23.37 -30.88
C SER A 312 -23.41 -23.14 -32.05
N VAL A 313 -23.02 -23.43 -33.28
CA VAL A 313 -23.92 -23.35 -34.47
C VAL A 313 -24.78 -24.61 -34.60
N ASN A 314 -24.28 -25.77 -34.15
CA ASN A 314 -25.02 -27.04 -34.19
C ASN A 314 -26.01 -27.24 -33.01
N SER A 315 -25.97 -26.39 -31.99
CA SER A 315 -26.90 -26.38 -30.83
C SER A 315 -28.10 -25.43 -31.01
N ILE A 316 -28.22 -24.77 -32.19
CA ILE A 316 -29.31 -23.84 -32.52
C ILE A 316 -30.13 -24.41 -33.73
N LYS A 317 -29.93 -25.66 -34.07
CA LYS A 317 -30.81 -26.42 -34.95
C LYS A 317 -31.50 -27.53 -34.10
#